data_229061768c4d03c234b97434402fa194
#
_entry.id   229061768c4d03c234b97434402fa194
#
_cell.length_a   1.000
_cell.length_b   1.000
_cell.length_c   1.000
_cell.angle_alpha   90.00
_cell.angle_beta   90.00
_cell.angle_gamma   90.00
#
_symmetry.space_group_name_H-M   'P 1'
#
loop_
_entity.id
_entity.type
_entity.pdbx_description
1 polymer ?
#
loop_
_entity_poly.entity_id
_entity_poly.type
_entity_poly.pdbx_seq_one_letter_code
_entity_poly.pdbx_strand_id
1 'polypeptide(L)'
;MNIKQAKDEIRHTVQAYLTKDALGDYAIPVVRQRPILLIGPPGIGKTAIMSQVARECGVALVSYTITHHTRQSAIGLPFIEKKNFGGKEYSITEYTMSEIVASIYEKMEATGLKEGILFIDEINCVSETLAPTMLQFLQGKTFGNHQIPEGWVIVTAGNPPEYNQSVREFDIVTLDRVKRINVEENYPVWKTYAYENHIHSAILSYLDIKKENFYQIETTVDGKEIVTARGWEDLSRLMQVYEQLDIPVDESVILQYIQNRRIAKDFANYLDLYKKYQTDYDVDAVVQGNVKPSSIDRIQKASFDEKLSVINLLISKLTAAFTEVFDKDQYVRDLYEILKELKFVLGHAPKDGSRTAAILSEKAEQVEEDLKLNKERGLYDASKLLSMKLILKTLEQYRQQLVKDNRLDPDEAFSYIKASFARDTEERKQLIQTAAAYLENAFAFMESAFGESQEMVIFITELNANKYCARFIRDNGSAKYDRYNKSLLFDEKRENLLRDIGEASEFAAFLD
;
A
#
# COMPACT_ATOMS: atom_id res chain seq x y z
N MET A 1 -16.28 9.65 4.02
CA MET A 1 -15.71 8.28 4.13
C MET A 1 -14.22 8.39 4.36
N ASN A 2 -13.60 7.47 5.13
CA ASN A 2 -12.14 7.39 5.15
C ASN A 2 -11.59 6.74 3.87
N ILE A 3 -10.27 6.84 3.66
CA ILE A 3 -9.62 6.36 2.42
C ILE A 3 -9.74 4.83 2.20
N LYS A 4 -9.81 4.03 3.28
CA LYS A 4 -10.01 2.57 3.20
C LYS A 4 -11.41 2.23 2.70
N GLN A 5 -12.43 2.87 3.28
CA GLN A 5 -13.81 2.71 2.83
C GLN A 5 -13.99 3.15 1.37
N ALA A 6 -13.35 4.25 0.97
CA ALA A 6 -13.36 4.70 -0.42
C ALA A 6 -12.70 3.68 -1.35
N LYS A 7 -11.56 3.10 -0.96
CA LYS A 7 -10.87 2.03 -1.71
C LYS A 7 -11.78 0.82 -1.89
N ASP A 8 -12.40 0.33 -0.81
CA ASP A 8 -13.29 -0.82 -0.85
C ASP A 8 -14.51 -0.56 -1.74
N GLU A 9 -15.10 0.64 -1.66
CA GLU A 9 -16.24 1.03 -2.49
C GLU A 9 -15.88 1.12 -3.98
N ILE A 10 -14.70 1.64 -4.31
CA ILE A 10 -14.20 1.67 -5.70
C ILE A 10 -13.98 0.24 -6.20
N ARG A 11 -13.33 -0.61 -5.39
CA ARG A 11 -13.11 -2.02 -5.73
C ARG A 11 -14.42 -2.74 -6.02
N HIS A 12 -15.42 -2.63 -5.15
CA HIS A 12 -16.74 -3.22 -5.36
C HIS A 12 -17.41 -2.68 -6.64
N THR A 13 -17.27 -1.39 -6.91
CA THR A 13 -17.82 -0.76 -8.12
C THR A 13 -17.13 -1.29 -9.37
N VAL A 14 -15.79 -1.38 -9.38
CA VAL A 14 -15.03 -1.96 -10.49
C VAL A 14 -15.45 -3.40 -10.73
N GLN A 15 -15.53 -4.22 -9.68
CA GLN A 15 -16.00 -5.61 -9.80
C GLN A 15 -17.42 -5.69 -10.37
N ALA A 16 -18.35 -4.86 -9.87
CA ALA A 16 -19.72 -4.84 -10.37
C ALA A 16 -19.82 -4.42 -11.84
N TYR A 17 -19.00 -3.43 -12.26
CA TYR A 17 -19.00 -2.94 -13.65
C TYR A 17 -18.36 -3.92 -14.64
N LEU A 18 -17.43 -4.75 -14.16
CA LEU A 18 -16.74 -5.76 -14.97
C LEU A 18 -17.42 -7.15 -14.90
N THR A 19 -18.44 -7.30 -14.05
CA THR A 19 -19.22 -8.54 -13.99
C THR A 19 -20.00 -8.75 -15.29
N LYS A 20 -19.89 -9.95 -15.86
CA LYS A 20 -20.56 -10.35 -17.09
C LYS A 20 -21.74 -11.27 -16.79
N ASP A 21 -22.78 -11.16 -17.61
CA ASP A 21 -23.94 -12.03 -17.58
C ASP A 21 -23.66 -13.39 -18.25
N ALA A 22 -24.69 -14.24 -18.34
CA ALA A 22 -24.58 -15.56 -18.96
C ALA A 22 -24.30 -15.54 -20.48
N LEU A 23 -24.49 -14.40 -21.14
CA LEU A 23 -24.23 -14.19 -22.56
C LEU A 23 -22.84 -13.62 -22.84
N GLY A 24 -22.12 -13.21 -21.76
CA GLY A 24 -20.79 -12.63 -21.85
C GLY A 24 -20.79 -11.08 -21.94
N ASP A 25 -21.97 -10.45 -21.90
CA ASP A 25 -22.12 -9.00 -21.87
C ASP A 25 -21.96 -8.46 -20.44
N TYR A 26 -21.58 -7.19 -20.29
CA TYR A 26 -21.51 -6.57 -18.96
C TYR A 26 -22.91 -6.47 -18.34
N ALA A 27 -23.09 -7.06 -17.15
CA ALA A 27 -24.35 -7.06 -16.42
C ALA A 27 -24.92 -5.64 -16.18
N ILE A 28 -24.02 -4.66 -16.02
CA ILE A 28 -24.37 -3.24 -16.05
C ILE A 28 -23.85 -2.67 -17.37
N PRO A 29 -24.74 -2.31 -18.33
CA PRO A 29 -24.33 -1.77 -19.62
C PRO A 29 -23.39 -0.57 -19.48
N VAL A 30 -22.38 -0.46 -20.35
CA VAL A 30 -21.31 0.57 -20.26
C VAL A 30 -21.88 1.99 -20.16
N VAL A 31 -23.01 2.27 -20.86
CA VAL A 31 -23.72 3.56 -20.80
C VAL A 31 -24.34 3.87 -19.42
N ARG A 32 -24.55 2.86 -18.60
CA ARG A 32 -25.11 3.00 -17.23
C ARG A 32 -24.02 2.98 -16.15
N GLN A 33 -22.79 2.67 -16.50
CA GLN A 33 -21.65 2.70 -15.59
C GLN A 33 -21.23 4.15 -15.34
N ARG A 34 -21.58 4.70 -14.20
CA ARG A 34 -21.23 6.09 -13.82
C ARG A 34 -19.73 6.20 -13.54
N PRO A 35 -19.02 7.21 -14.09
CA PRO A 35 -17.67 7.52 -13.64
C PRO A 35 -17.64 7.81 -12.14
N ILE A 36 -16.59 7.34 -11.46
CA ILE A 36 -16.42 7.59 -10.03
C ILE A 36 -15.70 8.92 -9.85
N LEU A 37 -16.19 9.76 -8.95
CA LEU A 37 -15.60 11.06 -8.62
C LEU A 37 -15.21 11.07 -7.13
N LEU A 38 -13.90 11.03 -6.86
CA LEU A 38 -13.33 11.17 -5.51
C LEU A 38 -13.07 12.64 -5.21
N ILE A 39 -13.68 13.16 -4.16
CA ILE A 39 -13.41 14.50 -3.66
C ILE A 39 -12.87 14.40 -2.24
N GLY A 40 -11.72 15.00 -1.99
CA GLY A 40 -11.12 15.01 -0.66
C GLY A 40 -9.84 15.84 -0.59
N PRO A 41 -9.33 16.09 0.62
CA PRO A 41 -8.15 16.92 0.86
C PRO A 41 -6.91 16.43 0.11
N PRO A 42 -5.91 17.29 -0.18
CA PRO A 42 -4.67 16.87 -0.81
C PRO A 42 -3.84 15.99 0.13
N GLY A 43 -3.03 15.08 -0.44
CA GLY A 43 -2.06 14.27 0.33
C GLY A 43 -2.64 13.14 1.17
N ILE A 44 -3.94 12.78 1.04
CA ILE A 44 -4.58 11.68 1.80
C ILE A 44 -4.50 10.30 1.11
N GLY A 45 -3.84 10.21 -0.06
CA GLY A 45 -3.63 8.93 -0.75
C GLY A 45 -4.63 8.58 -1.86
N LYS A 46 -5.42 9.53 -2.38
CA LYS A 46 -6.41 9.28 -3.47
C LYS A 46 -5.80 8.55 -4.67
N THR A 47 -4.62 8.98 -5.12
CA THR A 47 -3.90 8.34 -6.24
C THR A 47 -3.32 6.98 -5.87
N ALA A 48 -2.82 6.82 -4.64
CA ALA A 48 -2.20 5.59 -4.17
C ALA A 48 -3.17 4.40 -4.12
N ILE A 49 -4.44 4.62 -3.75
CA ILE A 49 -5.44 3.55 -3.69
C ILE A 49 -5.80 2.99 -5.06
N MET A 50 -5.60 3.74 -6.16
CA MET A 50 -5.91 3.27 -7.52
C MET A 50 -5.03 2.08 -7.92
N SER A 51 -3.72 2.16 -7.65
CA SER A 51 -2.80 1.05 -7.90
C SER A 51 -3.14 -0.19 -7.07
N GLN A 52 -3.63 0.01 -5.84
CA GLN A 52 -4.07 -1.09 -4.98
C GLN A 52 -5.35 -1.74 -5.53
N VAL A 53 -6.36 -0.95 -5.90
CA VAL A 53 -7.62 -1.46 -6.48
C VAL A 53 -7.36 -2.19 -7.79
N ALA A 54 -6.54 -1.63 -8.69
CA ALA A 54 -6.21 -2.27 -9.96
C ALA A 54 -5.56 -3.64 -9.74
N ARG A 55 -4.62 -3.74 -8.79
CA ARG A 55 -3.96 -4.99 -8.42
C ARG A 55 -4.94 -5.99 -7.81
N GLU A 56 -5.78 -5.57 -6.88
CA GLU A 56 -6.76 -6.43 -6.21
C GLU A 56 -7.83 -6.96 -7.17
N CYS A 57 -8.19 -6.18 -8.19
CA CYS A 57 -9.12 -6.58 -9.24
C CYS A 57 -8.46 -7.33 -10.41
N GLY A 58 -7.13 -7.35 -10.49
CA GLY A 58 -6.39 -7.99 -11.60
C GLY A 58 -6.56 -7.26 -12.94
N VAL A 59 -6.76 -5.93 -12.93
CA VAL A 59 -7.02 -5.09 -14.11
C VAL A 59 -5.88 -4.11 -14.36
N ALA A 60 -5.81 -3.59 -15.60
CA ALA A 60 -4.82 -2.58 -15.96
C ALA A 60 -5.14 -1.21 -15.32
N LEU A 61 -4.13 -0.38 -15.13
CA LEU A 61 -4.27 1.00 -14.66
C LEU A 61 -3.58 1.95 -15.63
N VAL A 62 -4.31 2.94 -16.11
CA VAL A 62 -3.80 4.13 -16.78
C VAL A 62 -4.11 5.34 -15.91
N SER A 63 -3.11 6.15 -15.61
CA SER A 63 -3.24 7.29 -14.70
C SER A 63 -2.75 8.57 -15.38
N TYR A 64 -3.58 9.61 -15.36
CA TYR A 64 -3.31 10.92 -15.91
C TYR A 64 -3.57 12.03 -14.90
N THR A 65 -2.71 13.06 -14.90
CA THR A 65 -2.98 14.33 -14.26
C THR A 65 -3.42 15.33 -15.34
N ILE A 66 -4.68 15.72 -15.32
CA ILE A 66 -5.30 16.46 -16.44
C ILE A 66 -4.82 17.91 -16.55
N THR A 67 -4.25 18.50 -15.48
CA THR A 67 -3.76 19.89 -15.46
C THR A 67 -2.64 20.18 -16.45
N HIS A 68 -1.91 19.17 -16.88
CA HIS A 68 -0.85 19.29 -17.88
C HIS A 68 -1.36 19.19 -19.32
N HIS A 69 -2.65 18.89 -19.52
CA HIS A 69 -3.23 18.73 -20.85
C HIS A 69 -3.89 20.00 -21.37
N THR A 70 -3.64 20.30 -22.64
CA THR A 70 -4.37 21.29 -23.41
C THR A 70 -5.63 20.64 -24.01
N ARG A 71 -6.58 21.45 -24.49
CA ARG A 71 -7.74 20.95 -25.22
C ARG A 71 -7.31 20.07 -26.41
N GLN A 72 -6.25 20.45 -27.12
CA GLN A 72 -5.74 19.72 -28.29
C GLN A 72 -5.15 18.37 -27.94
N SER A 73 -4.37 18.26 -26.85
CA SER A 73 -3.83 16.96 -26.42
C SER A 73 -4.91 16.03 -25.87
N ALA A 74 -5.94 16.57 -25.24
CA ALA A 74 -7.04 15.78 -24.68
C ALA A 74 -8.03 15.29 -25.74
N ILE A 75 -8.36 16.09 -26.76
CA ILE A 75 -9.34 15.73 -27.81
C ILE A 75 -8.66 15.12 -29.03
N GLY A 76 -7.43 15.49 -29.31
CA GLY A 76 -6.72 15.27 -30.57
C GLY A 76 -6.70 16.52 -31.45
N LEU A 77 -5.87 16.48 -32.49
CA LEU A 77 -5.76 17.55 -33.47
C LEU A 77 -6.79 17.38 -34.57
N PRO A 78 -7.50 18.45 -34.96
CA PRO A 78 -8.42 18.38 -36.09
C PRO A 78 -7.64 18.25 -37.40
N PHE A 79 -8.11 17.39 -38.28
CA PHE A 79 -7.65 17.27 -39.66
C PHE A 79 -8.83 17.16 -40.60
N ILE A 80 -8.61 17.51 -41.88
CA ILE A 80 -9.66 17.48 -42.92
C ILE A 80 -9.56 16.16 -43.65
N GLU A 81 -10.64 15.39 -43.65
CA GLU A 81 -10.81 14.17 -44.44
C GLU A 81 -11.91 14.35 -45.45
N LYS A 82 -11.74 13.76 -46.64
CA LYS A 82 -12.77 13.75 -47.68
C LYS A 82 -13.55 12.45 -47.61
N LYS A 83 -14.86 12.54 -47.40
CA LYS A 83 -15.77 11.38 -47.37
C LYS A 83 -16.89 11.54 -48.40
N ASN A 84 -17.27 10.42 -49.01
CA ASN A 84 -18.37 10.39 -49.98
C ASN A 84 -19.66 9.94 -49.30
N PHE A 85 -20.68 10.80 -49.34
CA PHE A 85 -22.01 10.52 -48.86
C PHE A 85 -23.02 10.67 -50.00
N GLY A 86 -23.69 9.57 -50.36
CA GLY A 86 -24.68 9.57 -51.40
C GLY A 86 -24.18 10.00 -52.78
N GLY A 87 -22.91 9.68 -53.11
CA GLY A 87 -22.29 10.01 -54.39
C GLY A 87 -21.70 11.43 -54.49
N LYS A 88 -21.73 12.21 -53.39
CA LYS A 88 -21.10 13.54 -53.30
C LYS A 88 -19.95 13.53 -52.30
N GLU A 89 -18.84 14.17 -52.68
CA GLU A 89 -17.65 14.33 -51.83
C GLU A 89 -17.86 15.53 -50.89
N TYR A 90 -17.64 15.29 -49.61
CA TYR A 90 -17.67 16.30 -48.55
C TYR A 90 -16.33 16.33 -47.81
N SER A 91 -15.86 17.53 -47.48
CA SER A 91 -14.78 17.71 -46.53
C SER A 91 -15.32 17.73 -45.12
N ILE A 92 -14.90 16.81 -44.30
CA ILE A 92 -15.31 16.70 -42.90
C ILE A 92 -14.09 16.93 -41.99
N THR A 93 -14.36 17.42 -40.80
CA THR A 93 -13.31 17.52 -39.77
C THR A 93 -13.32 16.26 -38.92
N GLU A 94 -12.22 15.55 -38.92
CA GLU A 94 -11.92 14.43 -38.01
C GLU A 94 -10.89 14.86 -36.99
N TYR A 95 -10.75 14.09 -35.92
CA TYR A 95 -9.74 14.33 -34.88
C TYR A 95 -8.78 13.14 -34.80
N THR A 96 -7.49 13.41 -34.61
CA THR A 96 -6.53 12.37 -34.25
C THR A 96 -6.92 11.77 -32.91
N MET A 97 -6.52 10.52 -32.67
CA MET A 97 -6.78 9.90 -31.36
C MET A 97 -6.14 10.71 -30.24
N SER A 98 -6.88 10.93 -29.17
CA SER A 98 -6.38 11.57 -27.96
C SER A 98 -5.30 10.73 -27.31
N GLU A 99 -4.28 11.39 -26.73
CA GLU A 99 -3.22 10.73 -25.98
C GLU A 99 -3.77 9.85 -24.83
N ILE A 100 -4.84 10.31 -24.17
CA ILE A 100 -5.48 9.57 -23.08
C ILE A 100 -6.09 8.25 -23.59
N VAL A 101 -6.74 8.26 -24.76
CA VAL A 101 -7.33 7.06 -25.36
C VAL A 101 -6.23 6.15 -25.93
N ALA A 102 -5.22 6.73 -26.58
CA ALA A 102 -4.09 5.98 -27.13
C ALA A 102 -3.35 5.18 -26.06
N SER A 103 -3.09 5.79 -24.89
CA SER A 103 -2.39 5.12 -23.79
C SER A 103 -3.18 3.93 -23.19
N ILE A 104 -4.51 3.93 -23.33
CA ILE A 104 -5.31 2.77 -22.96
C ILE A 104 -4.96 1.60 -23.89
N TYR A 105 -4.95 1.82 -25.20
CA TYR A 105 -4.60 0.79 -26.18
C TYR A 105 -3.16 0.31 -26.03
N GLU A 106 -2.21 1.23 -25.84
CA GLU A 106 -0.80 0.90 -25.55
C GLU A 106 -0.68 0.03 -24.29
N LYS A 107 -1.43 0.38 -23.23
CA LYS A 107 -1.45 -0.41 -21.99
C LYS A 107 -2.05 -1.80 -22.21
N MET A 108 -3.11 -1.90 -23.01
CA MET A 108 -3.72 -3.19 -23.36
C MET A 108 -2.73 -4.07 -24.13
N GLU A 109 -2.01 -3.51 -25.11
CA GLU A 109 -0.99 -4.22 -25.90
C GLU A 109 0.19 -4.67 -25.03
N ALA A 110 0.74 -3.77 -24.21
CA ALA A 110 1.88 -4.06 -23.35
C ALA A 110 1.57 -5.11 -22.27
N THR A 111 0.36 -5.11 -21.73
CA THR A 111 -0.01 -5.97 -20.59
C THR A 111 -0.83 -7.21 -20.99
N GLY A 112 -1.46 -7.21 -22.16
CA GLY A 112 -2.44 -8.21 -22.56
C GLY A 112 -3.77 -8.15 -21.79
N LEU A 113 -3.95 -7.16 -20.89
CA LEU A 113 -5.16 -6.98 -20.09
C LEU A 113 -6.16 -6.14 -20.89
N LYS A 114 -7.36 -6.66 -21.11
CA LYS A 114 -8.43 -5.98 -21.85
C LYS A 114 -9.27 -5.05 -20.97
N GLU A 115 -9.29 -5.29 -19.67
CA GLU A 115 -10.07 -4.55 -18.68
C GLU A 115 -9.15 -3.70 -17.81
N GLY A 116 -9.63 -2.49 -17.42
CA GLY A 116 -8.78 -1.55 -16.71
C GLY A 116 -9.52 -0.42 -16.00
N ILE A 117 -8.73 0.38 -15.31
CA ILE A 117 -9.14 1.64 -14.71
C ILE A 117 -8.42 2.77 -15.44
N LEU A 118 -9.18 3.74 -15.96
CA LEU A 118 -8.67 5.04 -16.35
C LEU A 118 -8.84 5.99 -15.18
N PHE A 119 -7.74 6.36 -14.54
CA PHE A 119 -7.71 7.31 -13.44
C PHE A 119 -7.28 8.68 -13.93
N ILE A 120 -8.11 9.69 -13.69
CA ILE A 120 -7.83 11.10 -14.04
C ILE A 120 -7.78 11.92 -12.76
N ASP A 121 -6.58 12.37 -12.40
CA ASP A 121 -6.36 13.20 -11.22
C ASP A 121 -6.57 14.68 -11.54
N GLU A 122 -6.92 15.46 -10.51
CA GLU A 122 -7.13 16.91 -10.55
C GLU A 122 -8.21 17.36 -11.54
N ILE A 123 -9.26 16.54 -11.74
CA ILE A 123 -10.32 16.75 -12.75
C ILE A 123 -11.01 18.11 -12.63
N ASN A 124 -11.05 18.72 -11.47
CA ASN A 124 -11.66 20.03 -11.22
C ASN A 124 -10.69 21.22 -11.24
N CYS A 125 -9.40 20.96 -11.58
CA CYS A 125 -8.37 21.99 -11.77
C CYS A 125 -8.07 22.26 -13.25
N VAL A 126 -8.90 21.77 -14.17
CA VAL A 126 -8.71 21.93 -15.61
C VAL A 126 -8.90 23.38 -16.06
N SER A 127 -8.22 23.75 -17.16
CA SER A 127 -8.39 25.06 -17.78
C SER A 127 -9.85 25.33 -18.23
N GLU A 128 -10.23 26.59 -18.33
CA GLU A 128 -11.59 26.98 -18.78
C GLU A 128 -11.97 26.40 -20.14
N THR A 129 -10.99 26.29 -21.04
CA THR A 129 -11.19 25.77 -22.39
C THR A 129 -11.33 24.26 -22.44
N LEU A 130 -10.79 23.55 -21.44
CA LEU A 130 -10.82 22.08 -21.37
C LEU A 130 -12.01 21.57 -20.53
N ALA A 131 -12.47 22.34 -19.52
CA ALA A 131 -13.53 21.91 -18.62
C ALA A 131 -14.80 21.38 -19.31
N PRO A 132 -15.38 22.07 -20.32
CA PRO A 132 -16.59 21.54 -21.02
C PRO A 132 -16.33 20.21 -21.70
N THR A 133 -15.14 20.01 -22.25
CA THR A 133 -14.75 18.73 -22.90
C THR A 133 -14.63 17.61 -21.89
N MET A 134 -14.05 17.88 -20.72
CA MET A 134 -13.93 16.87 -19.67
C MET A 134 -15.30 16.49 -19.10
N LEU A 135 -16.22 17.44 -18.96
CA LEU A 135 -17.60 17.15 -18.56
C LEU A 135 -18.30 16.27 -19.59
N GLN A 136 -18.16 16.60 -20.88
CA GLN A 136 -18.70 15.80 -21.98
C GLN A 136 -18.09 14.39 -21.99
N PHE A 137 -16.78 14.28 -21.75
CA PHE A 137 -16.08 13.02 -21.62
C PHE A 137 -16.63 12.15 -20.48
N LEU A 138 -16.82 12.71 -19.29
CA LEU A 138 -17.41 11.99 -18.16
C LEU A 138 -18.83 11.48 -18.47
N GLN A 139 -19.59 12.19 -19.30
CA GLN A 139 -20.94 11.81 -19.69
C GLN A 139 -20.97 10.76 -20.80
N GLY A 140 -20.15 10.96 -21.85
CA GLY A 140 -20.21 10.17 -23.09
C GLY A 140 -19.11 9.11 -23.21
N LYS A 141 -18.10 9.14 -22.31
CA LYS A 141 -16.91 8.28 -22.37
C LYS A 141 -16.18 8.36 -23.72
N THR A 142 -16.23 9.55 -24.35
CA THR A 142 -15.61 9.80 -25.66
C THR A 142 -14.76 11.06 -25.63
N PHE A 143 -13.62 11.02 -26.30
CA PHE A 143 -12.84 12.19 -26.65
C PHE A 143 -12.89 12.37 -28.18
N GLY A 144 -13.44 13.48 -28.65
CA GLY A 144 -13.70 13.66 -30.08
C GLY A 144 -14.57 12.52 -30.63
N ASN A 145 -14.05 11.80 -31.63
CA ASN A 145 -14.70 10.64 -32.23
C ASN A 145 -14.26 9.29 -31.62
N HIS A 146 -13.38 9.31 -30.62
CA HIS A 146 -12.78 8.11 -30.05
C HIS A 146 -13.41 7.76 -28.71
N GLN A 147 -14.05 6.60 -28.66
CA GLN A 147 -14.63 6.06 -27.44
C GLN A 147 -13.59 5.28 -26.64
N ILE A 148 -13.68 5.33 -25.32
CA ILE A 148 -12.92 4.45 -24.43
C ILE A 148 -13.38 3.00 -24.66
N PRO A 149 -12.43 2.04 -24.77
CA PRO A 149 -12.77 0.64 -24.90
C PRO A 149 -13.68 0.14 -23.78
N GLU A 150 -14.59 -0.75 -24.12
CA GLU A 150 -15.43 -1.43 -23.13
C GLU A 150 -14.54 -2.19 -22.12
N GLY A 151 -14.99 -2.26 -20.87
CA GLY A 151 -14.20 -2.85 -19.77
C GLY A 151 -13.25 -1.87 -19.09
N TRP A 152 -13.26 -0.58 -19.49
CA TRP A 152 -12.48 0.45 -18.81
C TRP A 152 -13.37 1.32 -17.92
N VAL A 153 -13.11 1.25 -16.61
CA VAL A 153 -13.85 2.02 -15.60
C VAL A 153 -13.15 3.37 -15.40
N ILE A 154 -13.91 4.46 -15.51
CA ILE A 154 -13.39 5.81 -15.30
C ILE A 154 -13.48 6.14 -13.81
N VAL A 155 -12.34 6.49 -13.23
CA VAL A 155 -12.23 7.03 -11.87
C VAL A 155 -11.55 8.39 -11.95
N THR A 156 -12.12 9.39 -11.32
CA THR A 156 -11.55 10.74 -11.29
C THR A 156 -11.33 11.20 -9.87
N ALA A 157 -10.36 12.08 -9.64
CA ALA A 157 -10.12 12.68 -8.34
C ALA A 157 -10.02 14.21 -8.46
N GLY A 158 -10.41 14.87 -7.38
CA GLY A 158 -10.29 16.32 -7.25
C GLY A 158 -10.14 16.74 -5.80
N ASN A 159 -9.76 18.00 -5.59
CA ASN A 159 -9.68 18.59 -4.27
C ASN A 159 -10.87 19.53 -4.04
N PRO A 160 -11.37 19.67 -2.82
CA PRO A 160 -12.35 20.71 -2.49
C PRO A 160 -11.83 22.13 -2.73
N PRO A 161 -12.70 23.13 -2.99
CA PRO A 161 -12.31 24.50 -3.31
C PRO A 161 -11.48 25.18 -2.21
N GLU A 162 -11.64 24.79 -0.96
CA GLU A 162 -10.92 25.34 0.19
C GLU A 162 -9.40 25.16 0.08
N TYR A 163 -8.95 24.13 -0.62
CA TYR A 163 -7.53 23.79 -0.74
C TYR A 163 -6.87 24.34 -1.98
N ASN A 164 -7.64 24.68 -3.02
CA ASN A 164 -7.08 25.17 -4.28
C ASN A 164 -8.04 26.17 -4.93
N GLN A 165 -7.59 27.43 -5.07
CA GLN A 165 -8.37 28.51 -5.70
C GLN A 165 -8.67 28.29 -7.19
N SER A 166 -7.91 27.41 -7.86
CA SER A 166 -8.13 27.05 -9.27
C SER A 166 -9.22 25.99 -9.45
N VAL A 167 -9.76 25.46 -8.35
CA VAL A 167 -10.81 24.45 -8.37
C VAL A 167 -12.13 25.05 -8.83
N ARG A 168 -12.80 24.33 -9.72
CA ARG A 168 -14.16 24.63 -10.14
C ARG A 168 -15.15 23.66 -9.52
N GLU A 169 -16.28 24.15 -9.11
CA GLU A 169 -17.38 23.32 -8.69
C GLU A 169 -18.07 22.72 -9.91
N PHE A 170 -18.44 21.45 -9.79
CA PHE A 170 -19.25 20.78 -10.80
C PHE A 170 -20.71 21.22 -10.68
N ASP A 171 -21.36 21.41 -11.83
CA ASP A 171 -22.78 21.66 -11.88
C ASP A 171 -23.60 20.44 -11.45
N ILE A 172 -24.86 20.67 -11.11
CA ILE A 172 -25.78 19.63 -10.65
C ILE A 172 -25.96 18.53 -11.72
N VAL A 173 -25.95 18.90 -13.01
CA VAL A 173 -26.14 17.94 -14.13
C VAL A 173 -24.97 16.98 -14.21
N THR A 174 -23.75 17.46 -13.98
CA THR A 174 -22.55 16.62 -13.93
C THR A 174 -22.56 15.73 -12.69
N LEU A 175 -22.89 16.29 -11.51
CA LEU A 175 -22.96 15.55 -10.26
C LEU A 175 -23.99 14.41 -10.30
N ASP A 176 -25.12 14.58 -11.00
CA ASP A 176 -26.12 13.52 -11.19
C ASP A 176 -25.61 12.35 -12.04
N ARG A 177 -24.59 12.56 -12.86
CA ARG A 177 -24.04 11.56 -13.80
C ARG A 177 -22.79 10.82 -13.29
N VAL A 178 -22.24 11.22 -12.16
CA VAL A 178 -21.08 10.59 -11.54
C VAL A 178 -21.48 9.88 -10.24
N LYS A 179 -20.65 8.93 -9.82
CA LYS A 179 -20.70 8.32 -8.50
C LYS A 179 -19.74 9.07 -7.60
N ARG A 180 -20.26 10.04 -6.83
CA ARG A 180 -19.45 10.89 -5.96
C ARG A 180 -19.10 10.17 -4.64
N ILE A 181 -17.83 10.20 -4.27
CA ILE A 181 -17.28 9.69 -3.03
C ILE A 181 -16.49 10.82 -2.36
N ASN A 182 -16.95 11.29 -1.22
CA ASN A 182 -16.22 12.27 -0.41
C ASN A 182 -15.30 11.52 0.57
N VAL A 183 -14.01 11.88 0.53
CA VAL A 183 -12.96 11.25 1.35
C VAL A 183 -12.44 12.27 2.35
N GLU A 184 -12.27 11.82 3.58
CA GLU A 184 -11.78 12.60 4.71
C GLU A 184 -10.50 11.97 5.25
N GLU A 185 -9.66 12.78 5.88
CA GLU A 185 -8.47 12.33 6.57
C GLU A 185 -8.84 11.47 7.79
N ASN A 186 -8.06 10.43 8.03
CA ASN A 186 -8.29 9.54 9.18
C ASN A 186 -6.96 8.91 9.63
N TYR A 187 -6.43 9.39 10.75
CA TYR A 187 -5.16 8.91 11.29
C TYR A 187 -5.16 7.39 11.58
N PRO A 188 -6.14 6.79 12.27
CA PRO A 188 -6.17 5.35 12.53
C PRO A 188 -6.09 4.49 11.27
N VAL A 189 -6.77 4.89 10.19
CA VAL A 189 -6.73 4.19 8.90
C VAL A 189 -5.37 4.38 8.23
N TRP A 190 -4.83 5.61 8.25
CA TRP A 190 -3.50 5.87 7.71
C TRP A 190 -2.42 5.11 8.49
N LYS A 191 -2.55 4.98 9.80
CA LYS A 191 -1.61 4.23 10.64
C LYS A 191 -1.50 2.76 10.20
N THR A 192 -2.60 2.12 9.82
CA THR A 192 -2.58 0.76 9.27
C THR A 192 -1.75 0.70 7.97
N TYR A 193 -1.98 1.65 7.06
CA TYR A 193 -1.17 1.82 5.84
C TYR A 193 0.31 2.10 6.17
N ALA A 194 0.57 2.92 7.19
CA ALA A 194 1.91 3.30 7.61
C ALA A 194 2.73 2.10 8.09
N TYR A 195 2.13 1.17 8.80
CA TYR A 195 2.77 -0.10 9.17
C TYR A 195 3.09 -0.95 7.93
N GLU A 196 2.16 -1.05 6.97
CA GLU A 196 2.37 -1.80 5.74
C GLU A 196 3.48 -1.23 4.84
N ASN A 197 3.70 0.08 4.91
CA ASN A 197 4.69 0.81 4.11
C ASN A 197 5.95 1.21 4.91
N HIS A 198 6.15 0.61 6.08
CA HIS A 198 7.34 0.79 6.92
C HIS A 198 7.65 2.25 7.24
N ILE A 199 6.61 3.05 7.55
CA ILE A 199 6.80 4.43 7.99
C ILE A 199 7.62 4.44 9.30
N HIS A 200 8.54 5.39 9.38
CA HIS A 200 9.49 5.50 10.50
C HIS A 200 8.77 5.53 11.86
N SER A 201 9.22 4.67 12.77
CA SER A 201 8.54 4.42 14.04
C SER A 201 8.44 5.65 14.95
N ALA A 202 9.42 6.58 14.89
CA ALA A 202 9.32 7.84 15.62
C ALA A 202 8.15 8.71 15.17
N ILE A 203 7.80 8.70 13.87
CA ILE A 203 6.64 9.43 13.32
C ILE A 203 5.36 8.82 13.86
N LEU A 204 5.23 7.48 13.80
CA LEU A 204 4.05 6.79 14.33
C LEU A 204 3.88 7.05 15.83
N SER A 205 4.97 6.94 16.58
CA SER A 205 4.97 7.18 18.02
C SER A 205 4.58 8.63 18.37
N TYR A 206 5.10 9.61 17.63
CA TYR A 206 4.73 11.01 17.80
C TYR A 206 3.24 11.26 17.52
N LEU A 207 2.74 10.72 16.41
CA LEU A 207 1.36 10.90 16.00
C LEU A 207 0.36 10.11 16.88
N ASP A 208 0.79 9.08 17.57
CA ASP A 208 -0.03 8.40 18.58
C ASP A 208 -0.27 9.29 19.81
N ILE A 209 0.74 10.08 20.18
CA ILE A 209 0.66 11.04 21.27
C ILE A 209 -0.12 12.30 20.85
N LYS A 210 0.11 12.77 19.61
CA LYS A 210 -0.43 14.04 19.09
C LYS A 210 -1.15 13.83 17.76
N LYS A 211 -2.28 13.12 17.82
CA LYS A 211 -3.07 12.74 16.63
C LYS A 211 -3.54 13.95 15.81
N GLU A 212 -3.77 15.08 16.47
CA GLU A 212 -4.16 16.35 15.85
C GLU A 212 -3.09 16.91 14.90
N ASN A 213 -1.83 16.52 15.08
CA ASN A 213 -0.72 16.95 14.22
C ASN A 213 -0.57 16.09 12.96
N PHE A 214 -1.44 15.10 12.75
CA PHE A 214 -1.40 14.25 11.56
C PHE A 214 -1.73 15.01 10.27
N TYR A 215 -2.77 15.84 10.34
CA TYR A 215 -3.27 16.57 9.18
C TYR A 215 -3.74 17.95 9.59
N GLN A 216 -3.08 18.99 9.08
CA GLN A 216 -3.46 20.39 9.29
C GLN A 216 -3.16 21.21 8.04
N ILE A 217 -4.13 22.00 7.60
CA ILE A 217 -3.94 23.01 6.54
C ILE A 217 -4.55 24.29 7.04
N GLU A 218 -3.69 25.25 7.37
CA GLU A 218 -4.07 26.55 7.95
C GLU A 218 -3.53 27.68 7.10
N THR A 219 -4.29 28.77 7.01
CA THR A 219 -3.83 30.02 6.41
C THR A 219 -3.47 30.99 7.53
N THR A 220 -2.19 31.29 7.65
CA THR A 220 -1.65 32.24 8.62
C THR A 220 -1.31 33.55 7.95
N VAL A 221 -0.91 34.55 8.73
CA VAL A 221 -0.45 35.88 8.22
C VAL A 221 0.83 35.69 7.37
N ASP A 222 1.66 34.74 7.70
CA ASP A 222 2.94 34.45 7.03
C ASP A 222 2.80 33.50 5.81
N GLY A 223 1.60 33.02 5.53
CA GLY A 223 1.34 32.10 4.41
C GLY A 223 0.50 30.88 4.81
N LYS A 224 0.53 29.87 3.95
CA LYS A 224 -0.16 28.59 4.24
C LYS A 224 0.78 27.65 4.98
N GLU A 225 0.32 27.13 6.11
CA GLU A 225 0.97 26.06 6.84
C GLU A 225 0.30 24.72 6.48
N ILE A 226 1.12 23.73 6.12
CA ILE A 226 0.63 22.48 5.53
C ILE A 226 1.28 21.29 6.21
N VAL A 227 0.46 20.43 6.78
CA VAL A 227 0.85 19.09 7.28
C VAL A 227 -0.09 18.07 6.68
N THR A 228 0.45 17.07 5.99
CA THR A 228 -0.34 16.04 5.31
C THR A 228 0.25 14.64 5.53
N ALA A 229 -0.55 13.62 5.29
CA ALA A 229 -0.08 12.22 5.30
C ALA A 229 1.10 11.99 4.35
N ARG A 230 1.09 12.63 3.16
CA ARG A 230 2.22 12.60 2.20
C ARG A 230 3.47 13.21 2.79
N GLY A 231 3.36 14.37 3.46
CA GLY A 231 4.51 15.02 4.12
C GLY A 231 5.18 14.11 5.13
N TRP A 232 4.40 13.43 5.98
CA TRP A 232 4.91 12.44 6.93
C TRP A 232 5.55 11.23 6.25
N GLU A 233 4.96 10.72 5.17
CA GLU A 233 5.53 9.59 4.42
C GLU A 233 6.85 9.95 3.74
N ASP A 234 6.93 11.10 3.08
CA ASP A 234 8.14 11.55 2.40
C ASP A 234 9.26 11.85 3.40
N LEU A 235 8.94 12.48 4.54
CA LEU A 235 9.87 12.68 5.65
C LEU A 235 10.38 11.34 6.18
N SER A 236 9.51 10.36 6.37
CA SER A 236 9.87 9.01 6.82
C SER A 236 10.93 8.37 5.93
N ARG A 237 10.72 8.41 4.62
CA ARG A 237 11.66 7.84 3.64
C ARG A 237 13.02 8.52 3.72
N LEU A 238 13.03 9.85 3.84
CA LEU A 238 14.27 10.60 4.01
C LEU A 238 14.99 10.22 5.30
N MET A 239 14.26 10.18 6.43
CA MET A 239 14.83 9.83 7.75
C MET A 239 15.52 8.47 7.70
N GLN A 240 14.88 7.46 7.11
CA GLN A 240 15.44 6.10 6.99
C GLN A 240 16.75 6.07 6.19
N VAL A 241 16.84 6.86 5.11
CA VAL A 241 18.07 6.95 4.31
C VAL A 241 19.16 7.75 5.05
N TYR A 242 18.76 8.84 5.73
CA TYR A 242 19.69 9.65 6.51
C TYR A 242 20.29 8.87 7.68
N GLU A 243 19.51 8.01 8.35
CA GLU A 243 20.02 7.11 9.38
C GLU A 243 21.06 6.11 8.83
N GLN A 244 20.84 5.57 7.61
CA GLN A 244 21.83 4.69 6.96
C GLN A 244 23.13 5.41 6.58
N LEU A 245 23.04 6.73 6.37
CA LEU A 245 24.17 7.58 5.98
C LEU A 245 24.79 8.33 7.16
N ASP A 246 24.34 8.11 8.40
CA ASP A 246 24.72 8.84 9.62
C ASP A 246 24.52 10.37 9.48
N ILE A 247 23.50 10.81 8.70
CA ILE A 247 23.16 12.23 8.55
C ILE A 247 22.11 12.60 9.59
N PRO A 248 22.32 13.65 10.40
CA PRO A 248 21.33 14.07 11.39
C PRO A 248 20.09 14.69 10.73
N VAL A 249 18.92 14.40 11.28
CA VAL A 249 17.66 15.04 10.93
C VAL A 249 17.34 16.08 12.01
N ASP A 250 17.32 17.35 11.62
CA ASP A 250 17.03 18.50 12.49
C ASP A 250 15.70 19.18 12.14
N GLU A 251 15.34 20.23 12.89
CA GLU A 251 14.12 21.02 12.65
C GLU A 251 14.06 21.56 11.21
N SER A 252 15.20 21.97 10.64
CA SER A 252 15.24 22.56 9.29
C SER A 252 14.91 21.57 8.20
N VAL A 253 15.35 20.32 8.35
CA VAL A 253 15.01 19.20 7.45
C VAL A 253 13.54 18.85 7.59
N ILE A 254 13.04 18.73 8.82
CA ILE A 254 11.65 18.40 9.09
C ILE A 254 10.71 19.44 8.50
N LEU A 255 11.02 20.73 8.65
CA LEU A 255 10.21 21.84 8.16
C LEU A 255 10.03 21.83 6.63
N GLN A 256 10.95 21.22 5.88
CA GLN A 256 10.83 21.10 4.43
C GLN A 256 9.67 20.18 4.00
N TYR A 257 9.28 19.23 4.85
CA TYR A 257 8.20 18.28 4.62
C TYR A 257 6.94 18.60 5.42
N ILE A 258 7.14 18.99 6.68
CA ILE A 258 6.08 19.38 7.62
C ILE A 258 6.10 20.90 7.70
N GLN A 259 5.42 21.56 6.75
CA GLN A 259 5.45 23.01 6.55
C GLN A 259 4.59 23.74 7.58
N ASN A 260 4.74 23.38 8.85
CA ASN A 260 4.18 24.03 10.02
C ASN A 260 5.29 24.12 11.08
N ARG A 261 5.74 25.35 11.37
CA ARG A 261 6.90 25.59 12.26
C ARG A 261 6.70 25.01 13.66
N ARG A 262 5.51 25.13 14.20
CA ARG A 262 5.18 24.62 15.54
C ARG A 262 5.31 23.10 15.57
N ILE A 263 4.73 22.42 14.59
CA ILE A 263 4.73 20.94 14.51
C ILE A 263 6.13 20.43 14.16
N ALA A 264 6.84 21.08 13.25
CA ALA A 264 8.20 20.68 12.87
C ALA A 264 9.17 20.76 14.07
N LYS A 265 9.12 21.86 14.83
CA LYS A 265 9.91 22.03 16.05
C LYS A 265 9.54 21.01 17.14
N ASP A 266 8.23 20.80 17.32
CA ASP A 266 7.72 19.85 18.31
C ASP A 266 8.16 18.42 17.98
N PHE A 267 8.08 18.01 16.70
CA PHE A 267 8.55 16.72 16.25
C PHE A 267 10.08 16.59 16.34
N ALA A 268 10.85 17.64 16.05
CA ALA A 268 12.31 17.62 16.22
C ALA A 268 12.71 17.34 17.67
N ASN A 269 12.11 18.05 18.63
CA ASN A 269 12.33 17.80 20.05
C ASN A 269 11.92 16.37 20.46
N TYR A 270 10.81 15.88 19.93
CA TYR A 270 10.36 14.52 20.18
C TYR A 270 11.33 13.47 19.60
N LEU A 271 11.86 13.70 18.41
CA LEU A 271 12.82 12.79 17.77
C LEU A 271 14.10 12.62 18.60
N ASP A 272 14.60 13.69 19.22
CA ASP A 272 15.73 13.63 20.13
C ASP A 272 15.43 12.80 21.39
N LEU A 273 14.22 12.98 21.96
CA LEU A 273 13.74 12.16 23.08
C LEU A 273 13.59 10.69 22.69
N TYR A 274 13.03 10.42 21.51
CA TYR A 274 12.83 9.08 20.99
C TYR A 274 14.15 8.31 20.84
N LYS A 275 15.18 8.95 20.28
CA LYS A 275 16.54 8.39 20.18
C LYS A 275 17.16 8.12 21.56
N LYS A 276 16.93 9.03 22.50
CA LYS A 276 17.36 8.85 23.89
C LYS A 276 16.67 7.65 24.54
N TYR A 277 15.34 7.50 24.38
CA TYR A 277 14.60 6.36 24.91
C TYR A 277 15.07 5.04 24.29
N GLN A 278 15.35 5.02 22.99
CA GLN A 278 15.91 3.85 22.32
C GLN A 278 17.22 3.38 22.98
N THR A 279 18.10 4.32 23.33
CA THR A 279 19.38 4.05 24.00
C THR A 279 19.19 3.69 25.48
N ASP A 280 18.40 4.48 26.20
CA ASP A 280 18.22 4.35 27.65
C ASP A 280 17.52 3.06 28.06
N TYR A 281 16.58 2.57 27.26
CA TYR A 281 15.81 1.33 27.51
C TYR A 281 16.41 0.11 26.83
N ASP A 282 17.37 0.30 25.91
CA ASP A 282 18.07 -0.79 25.20
C ASP A 282 17.07 -1.84 24.66
N VAL A 283 16.13 -1.35 23.81
CA VAL A 283 14.99 -2.16 23.35
C VAL A 283 15.45 -3.41 22.62
N ASP A 284 16.64 -3.38 21.99
CA ASP A 284 17.25 -4.55 21.36
C ASP A 284 17.59 -5.63 22.41
N ALA A 285 18.14 -5.24 23.55
CA ALA A 285 18.37 -6.17 24.64
C ALA A 285 17.06 -6.70 25.24
N VAL A 286 16.02 -5.87 25.31
CA VAL A 286 14.70 -6.30 25.80
C VAL A 286 14.13 -7.42 24.93
N VAL A 287 14.08 -7.27 23.61
CA VAL A 287 13.54 -8.33 22.72
C VAL A 287 14.42 -9.58 22.71
N GLN A 288 15.71 -9.47 23.03
CA GLN A 288 16.61 -10.61 23.21
C GLN A 288 16.48 -11.29 24.58
N GLY A 289 15.64 -10.77 25.48
CA GLY A 289 15.44 -11.31 26.83
C GLY A 289 16.45 -10.82 27.88
N ASN A 290 17.29 -9.83 27.55
CA ASN A 290 18.33 -9.29 28.43
C ASN A 290 17.88 -7.99 29.10
N VAL A 291 16.80 -8.03 29.88
CA VAL A 291 16.22 -6.85 30.52
C VAL A 291 17.03 -6.46 31.78
N LYS A 292 17.46 -5.20 31.84
CA LYS A 292 18.09 -4.65 33.05
C LYS A 292 16.99 -4.27 34.06
N PRO A 293 17.10 -4.68 35.36
CA PRO A 293 16.14 -4.30 36.40
C PRO A 293 15.93 -2.77 36.50
N SER A 294 17.02 -2.00 36.31
CA SER A 294 16.96 -0.53 36.31
C SER A 294 16.10 0.06 35.21
N SER A 295 15.95 -0.61 34.07
CA SER A 295 15.07 -0.17 32.97
C SER A 295 13.60 -0.37 33.35
N ILE A 296 13.27 -1.44 34.10
CA ILE A 296 11.91 -1.68 34.61
C ILE A 296 11.55 -0.62 35.65
N ASP A 297 12.42 -0.37 36.65
CA ASP A 297 12.18 0.64 37.66
C ASP A 297 11.99 2.05 37.07
N ARG A 298 12.73 2.35 36.02
CA ARG A 298 12.65 3.62 35.31
C ARG A 298 11.34 3.77 34.56
N ILE A 299 10.94 2.77 33.75
CA ILE A 299 9.72 2.86 32.93
C ILE A 299 8.46 2.90 33.80
N GLN A 300 8.45 2.24 34.94
CA GLN A 300 7.32 2.30 35.89
C GLN A 300 7.06 3.73 36.38
N LYS A 301 8.11 4.55 36.54
CA LYS A 301 8.05 5.94 37.02
C LYS A 301 7.96 6.96 35.89
N ALA A 302 8.08 6.52 34.64
CA ALA A 302 8.08 7.37 33.45
C ALA A 302 6.72 8.03 33.21
N SER A 303 6.73 9.14 32.47
CA SER A 303 5.50 9.76 31.98
C SER A 303 4.77 8.84 31.01
N PHE A 304 3.49 9.08 30.78
CA PHE A 304 2.70 8.29 29.84
C PHE A 304 3.26 8.35 28.41
N ASP A 305 3.74 9.52 27.96
CA ASP A 305 4.34 9.71 26.65
C ASP A 305 5.64 8.91 26.47
N GLU A 306 6.47 8.85 27.52
CA GLU A 306 7.68 8.03 27.53
C GLU A 306 7.36 6.53 27.47
N LYS A 307 6.36 6.07 28.24
CA LYS A 307 5.86 4.68 28.21
C LYS A 307 5.34 4.31 26.82
N LEU A 308 4.53 5.18 26.22
CA LEU A 308 3.98 4.97 24.88
C LEU A 308 5.10 4.91 23.82
N SER A 309 6.12 5.75 23.95
CA SER A 309 7.29 5.73 23.07
C SER A 309 8.05 4.40 23.15
N VAL A 310 8.24 3.85 24.35
CA VAL A 310 8.90 2.54 24.54
C VAL A 310 8.05 1.39 23.98
N ILE A 311 6.72 1.43 24.17
CA ILE A 311 5.81 0.45 23.57
C ILE A 311 5.93 0.49 22.03
N ASN A 312 5.93 1.68 21.42
CA ASN A 312 6.06 1.82 19.97
C ASN A 312 7.44 1.38 19.46
N LEU A 313 8.52 1.56 20.24
CA LEU A 313 9.84 1.00 19.97
C LEU A 313 9.82 -0.54 19.95
N LEU A 314 9.16 -1.17 20.92
CA LEU A 314 8.98 -2.63 20.96
C LEU A 314 8.20 -3.13 19.74
N ILE A 315 7.07 -2.49 19.45
CA ILE A 315 6.24 -2.82 18.26
C ILE A 315 7.07 -2.70 16.98
N SER A 316 7.88 -1.65 16.85
CA SER A 316 8.76 -1.45 15.69
C SER A 316 9.76 -2.60 15.53
N LYS A 317 10.41 -3.04 16.61
CA LYS A 317 11.34 -4.17 16.58
C LYS A 317 10.67 -5.49 16.24
N LEU A 318 9.51 -5.76 16.81
CA LEU A 318 8.71 -6.94 16.48
C LEU A 318 8.27 -6.89 15.00
N THR A 319 7.83 -5.73 14.51
CA THR A 319 7.43 -5.54 13.12
C THR A 319 8.58 -5.86 12.16
N ALA A 320 9.79 -5.37 12.46
CA ALA A 320 10.97 -5.65 11.63
C ALA A 320 11.27 -7.16 11.58
N ALA A 321 11.28 -7.83 12.71
CA ALA A 321 11.52 -9.28 12.79
C ALA A 321 10.43 -10.08 12.05
N PHE A 322 9.16 -9.71 12.18
CA PHE A 322 8.06 -10.40 11.52
C PHE A 322 8.02 -10.13 10.02
N THR A 323 8.43 -8.95 9.58
CA THR A 323 8.59 -8.64 8.14
C THR A 323 9.66 -9.53 7.52
N GLU A 324 10.80 -9.70 8.18
CA GLU A 324 11.87 -10.58 7.71
C GLU A 324 11.39 -12.03 7.59
N VAL A 325 10.64 -12.54 8.57
CA VAL A 325 9.99 -13.86 8.49
C VAL A 325 9.04 -13.93 7.30
N PHE A 326 8.22 -12.90 7.10
CA PHE A 326 7.26 -12.85 5.99
C PHE A 326 7.95 -12.87 4.62
N ASP A 327 9.00 -12.07 4.44
CA ASP A 327 9.74 -12.00 3.18
C ASP A 327 10.47 -13.31 2.88
N LYS A 328 11.10 -13.93 3.90
CA LYS A 328 11.73 -15.25 3.75
C LYS A 328 10.69 -16.35 3.46
N ASP A 329 9.52 -16.29 4.08
CA ASP A 329 8.41 -17.22 3.84
C ASP A 329 7.87 -17.10 2.40
N GLN A 330 7.73 -15.87 1.90
CA GLN A 330 7.32 -15.61 0.52
C GLN A 330 8.36 -16.15 -0.47
N TYR A 331 9.65 -15.84 -0.23
CA TYR A 331 10.76 -16.35 -1.05
C TYR A 331 10.80 -17.88 -1.09
N VAL A 332 10.73 -18.55 0.05
CA VAL A 332 10.77 -20.02 0.13
C VAL A 332 9.60 -20.66 -0.61
N ARG A 333 8.39 -20.08 -0.48
CA ARG A 333 7.21 -20.59 -1.21
C ARG A 333 7.35 -20.41 -2.72
N ASP A 334 7.75 -19.23 -3.15
CA ASP A 334 7.89 -18.94 -4.59
C ASP A 334 8.99 -19.79 -5.21
N LEU A 335 10.13 -19.91 -4.53
CA LEU A 335 11.23 -20.77 -4.97
C LEU A 335 10.79 -22.25 -5.04
N TYR A 336 10.02 -22.73 -4.06
CA TYR A 336 9.52 -24.11 -4.07
C TYR A 336 8.72 -24.45 -5.33
N GLU A 337 7.78 -23.57 -5.73
CA GLU A 337 6.99 -23.79 -6.95
C GLU A 337 7.87 -23.82 -8.21
N ILE A 338 8.85 -22.93 -8.30
CA ILE A 338 9.81 -22.89 -9.41
C ILE A 338 10.67 -24.16 -9.42
N LEU A 339 11.16 -24.61 -8.26
CA LEU A 339 11.97 -25.83 -8.16
C LEU A 339 11.18 -27.11 -8.46
N LYS A 340 9.89 -27.12 -8.20
CA LYS A 340 8.98 -28.21 -8.55
C LYS A 340 8.89 -28.39 -10.08
N GLU A 341 8.74 -27.27 -10.81
CA GLU A 341 8.77 -27.29 -12.27
C GLU A 341 10.15 -27.67 -12.80
N LEU A 342 11.21 -27.11 -12.22
CA LEU A 342 12.59 -27.41 -12.60
C LEU A 342 12.93 -28.89 -12.40
N LYS A 343 12.45 -29.51 -11.30
CA LYS A 343 12.59 -30.97 -11.09
C LYS A 343 12.01 -31.77 -12.22
N PHE A 344 10.81 -31.40 -12.69
CA PHE A 344 10.16 -32.10 -13.79
C PHE A 344 10.99 -32.02 -15.09
N VAL A 345 11.47 -30.81 -15.43
CA VAL A 345 12.25 -30.58 -16.64
C VAL A 345 13.61 -31.31 -16.59
N LEU A 346 14.33 -31.20 -15.46
CA LEU A 346 15.62 -31.90 -15.27
C LEU A 346 15.46 -33.43 -15.32
N GLY A 347 14.36 -33.95 -14.77
CA GLY A 347 14.09 -35.39 -14.80
C GLY A 347 13.89 -35.98 -16.20
N HIS A 348 13.59 -35.16 -17.20
CA HIS A 348 13.45 -35.54 -18.60
C HIS A 348 14.67 -35.12 -19.47
N ALA A 349 15.68 -34.46 -18.87
CA ALA A 349 16.87 -34.03 -19.57
C ALA A 349 17.85 -35.18 -19.86
N PRO A 350 18.68 -35.07 -20.92
CA PRO A 350 19.75 -36.03 -21.19
C PRO A 350 20.70 -36.15 -20.00
N LYS A 351 21.04 -37.38 -19.62
CA LYS A 351 21.93 -37.66 -18.47
C LYS A 351 23.40 -37.34 -18.72
N ASP A 352 23.76 -36.94 -19.93
CA ASP A 352 25.11 -36.49 -20.27
C ASP A 352 25.43 -35.08 -19.75
N GLY A 353 24.46 -34.41 -19.11
CA GLY A 353 24.60 -33.09 -18.54
C GLY A 353 24.66 -31.95 -19.56
N SER A 354 24.57 -32.24 -20.86
CA SER A 354 24.73 -31.26 -21.94
C SER A 354 23.72 -30.11 -21.90
N ARG A 355 22.55 -30.31 -21.30
CA ARG A 355 21.46 -29.36 -21.24
C ARG A 355 21.19 -28.76 -19.86
N THR A 356 21.77 -29.26 -18.79
CA THR A 356 21.45 -28.85 -17.41
C THR A 356 21.68 -27.34 -17.19
N ALA A 357 22.81 -26.81 -17.62
CA ALA A 357 23.08 -25.38 -17.50
C ALA A 357 22.13 -24.53 -18.35
N ALA A 358 21.76 -24.99 -19.55
CA ALA A 358 20.81 -24.31 -20.42
C ALA A 358 19.39 -24.30 -19.80
N ILE A 359 18.92 -25.40 -19.24
CA ILE A 359 17.62 -25.51 -18.54
C ILE A 359 17.53 -24.49 -17.41
N LEU A 360 18.60 -24.32 -16.62
CA LEU A 360 18.63 -23.32 -15.54
C LEU A 360 18.58 -21.90 -16.09
N SER A 361 19.30 -21.60 -17.20
CA SER A 361 19.24 -20.29 -17.87
C SER A 361 17.84 -20.02 -18.44
N GLU A 362 17.26 -20.98 -19.17
CA GLU A 362 15.90 -20.88 -19.72
C GLU A 362 14.87 -20.64 -18.60
N LYS A 363 15.04 -21.28 -17.44
CA LYS A 363 14.16 -21.05 -16.29
C LYS A 363 14.33 -19.66 -15.68
N ALA A 364 15.57 -19.17 -15.57
CA ALA A 364 15.84 -17.82 -15.10
C ALA A 364 15.25 -16.75 -16.06
N GLU A 365 15.39 -16.95 -17.38
CA GLU A 365 14.79 -16.07 -18.40
C GLU A 365 13.25 -16.03 -18.27
N GLN A 366 12.59 -17.19 -18.11
CA GLN A 366 11.14 -17.25 -17.87
C GLN A 366 10.71 -16.47 -16.62
N VAL A 367 11.47 -16.60 -15.53
CA VAL A 367 11.19 -15.87 -14.29
C VAL A 367 11.42 -14.37 -14.47
N GLU A 368 12.43 -13.96 -15.25
CA GLU A 368 12.70 -12.56 -15.56
C GLU A 368 11.59 -11.95 -16.42
N GLU A 369 11.14 -12.67 -17.45
CA GLU A 369 10.01 -12.24 -18.30
C GLU A 369 8.73 -12.09 -17.49
N ASP A 370 8.41 -13.07 -16.60
CA ASP A 370 7.26 -13.02 -15.71
C ASP A 370 7.35 -11.82 -14.75
N LEU A 371 8.55 -11.59 -14.17
CA LEU A 371 8.80 -10.43 -13.31
C LEU A 371 8.56 -9.12 -14.04
N LYS A 372 9.04 -9.00 -15.27
CA LYS A 372 8.92 -7.81 -16.12
C LYS A 372 7.45 -7.54 -16.46
N LEU A 373 6.77 -8.57 -16.95
CA LEU A 373 5.37 -8.48 -17.35
C LEU A 373 4.45 -8.14 -16.16
N ASN A 374 4.61 -8.82 -15.01
CA ASN A 374 3.75 -8.56 -13.85
C ASN A 374 4.10 -7.25 -13.13
N LYS A 375 5.35 -6.76 -13.25
CA LYS A 375 5.72 -5.41 -12.82
C LYS A 375 5.02 -4.35 -13.69
N GLU A 376 5.00 -4.51 -15.02
CA GLU A 376 4.30 -3.62 -15.96
C GLU A 376 2.78 -3.64 -15.76
N ARG A 377 2.23 -4.80 -15.46
CA ARG A 377 0.82 -4.96 -15.08
C ARG A 377 0.48 -4.33 -13.73
N GLY A 378 1.47 -4.09 -12.86
CA GLY A 378 1.27 -3.62 -11.49
C GLY A 378 0.68 -4.68 -10.55
N LEU A 379 0.77 -5.98 -10.91
CA LEU A 379 0.17 -7.08 -10.15
C LEU A 379 1.04 -7.55 -8.99
N TYR A 380 2.37 -7.33 -9.06
CA TYR A 380 3.28 -7.69 -7.98
C TYR A 380 3.44 -6.53 -7.00
N ASP A 381 3.29 -6.82 -5.72
CA ASP A 381 3.65 -5.90 -4.64
C ASP A 381 5.17 -5.90 -4.37
N ALA A 382 5.62 -5.04 -3.46
CA ALA A 382 7.04 -4.88 -3.15
C ALA A 382 7.69 -6.17 -2.65
N SER A 383 7.02 -6.94 -1.78
CA SER A 383 7.52 -8.21 -1.24
C SER A 383 7.65 -9.28 -2.34
N LYS A 384 6.64 -9.40 -3.21
CA LYS A 384 6.70 -10.33 -4.35
C LYS A 384 7.79 -9.94 -5.35
N LEU A 385 7.95 -8.65 -5.64
CA LEU A 385 9.04 -8.16 -6.50
C LEU A 385 10.43 -8.47 -5.92
N LEU A 386 10.59 -8.30 -4.60
CA LEU A 386 11.82 -8.65 -3.90
C LEU A 386 12.08 -10.16 -3.97
N SER A 387 11.07 -10.98 -3.66
CA SER A 387 11.14 -12.44 -3.75
C SER A 387 11.61 -12.92 -5.13
N MET A 388 10.98 -12.43 -6.22
CA MET A 388 11.32 -12.83 -7.58
C MET A 388 12.75 -12.41 -7.99
N LYS A 389 13.21 -11.23 -7.57
CA LYS A 389 14.61 -10.78 -7.78
C LYS A 389 15.62 -11.67 -7.04
N LEU A 390 15.31 -12.06 -5.80
CA LEU A 390 16.16 -12.98 -5.03
C LEU A 390 16.20 -14.36 -5.70
N ILE A 391 15.09 -14.84 -6.21
CA ILE A 391 15.00 -16.11 -6.92
C ILE A 391 15.86 -16.09 -8.19
N LEU A 392 15.80 -15.03 -8.99
CA LEU A 392 16.68 -14.87 -10.16
C LEU A 392 18.15 -14.99 -9.79
N LYS A 393 18.56 -14.28 -8.73
CA LYS A 393 19.93 -14.37 -8.20
C LYS A 393 20.27 -15.79 -7.75
N THR A 394 19.35 -16.48 -7.11
CA THR A 394 19.53 -17.84 -6.61
C THR A 394 19.66 -18.86 -7.76
N LEU A 395 18.82 -18.77 -8.79
CA LEU A 395 18.92 -19.64 -9.96
C LEU A 395 20.26 -19.46 -10.70
N GLU A 396 20.72 -18.23 -10.83
CA GLU A 396 22.02 -17.94 -11.42
C GLU A 396 23.18 -18.45 -10.56
N GLN A 397 23.08 -18.35 -9.23
CA GLN A 397 24.07 -18.94 -8.31
C GLN A 397 24.08 -20.47 -8.43
N TYR A 398 22.94 -21.13 -8.54
CA TYR A 398 22.88 -22.56 -8.77
C TYR A 398 23.58 -22.95 -10.07
N ARG A 399 23.28 -22.24 -11.16
CA ARG A 399 23.91 -22.46 -12.46
C ARG A 399 25.43 -22.32 -12.38
N GLN A 400 25.92 -21.21 -11.81
CA GLN A 400 27.36 -20.93 -11.71
C GLN A 400 28.09 -21.98 -10.88
N GLN A 401 27.50 -22.39 -9.75
CA GLN A 401 28.12 -23.38 -8.87
C GLN A 401 28.16 -24.78 -9.51
N LEU A 402 27.07 -25.20 -10.17
CA LEU A 402 27.01 -26.48 -10.86
C LEU A 402 28.03 -26.58 -12.01
N VAL A 403 28.18 -25.50 -12.77
CA VAL A 403 29.19 -25.42 -13.83
C VAL A 403 30.62 -25.47 -13.25
N LYS A 404 30.87 -24.70 -12.18
CA LYS A 404 32.16 -24.66 -11.50
C LYS A 404 32.58 -26.01 -10.93
N ASP A 405 31.62 -26.74 -10.33
CA ASP A 405 31.86 -28.04 -9.68
C ASP A 405 31.80 -29.20 -10.69
N ASN A 406 31.51 -28.90 -11.97
CA ASN A 406 31.29 -29.89 -13.03
C ASN A 406 30.21 -30.95 -12.69
N ARG A 407 29.15 -30.53 -11.97
CA ARG A 407 28.01 -31.34 -11.57
C ARG A 407 26.83 -31.11 -12.49
N LEU A 408 27.00 -31.46 -13.77
CA LEU A 408 26.01 -31.20 -14.81
C LEU A 408 25.05 -32.36 -15.07
N ASP A 409 25.30 -33.55 -14.48
CA ASP A 409 24.31 -34.61 -14.47
C ASP A 409 23.01 -34.10 -13.82
N PRO A 410 21.83 -34.30 -14.44
CA PRO A 410 20.55 -33.75 -13.93
C PRO A 410 20.21 -34.21 -12.53
N ASP A 411 20.50 -35.48 -12.15
CA ASP A 411 20.18 -36.04 -10.84
C ASP A 411 21.11 -35.44 -9.76
N GLU A 412 22.41 -35.30 -10.07
CA GLU A 412 23.38 -34.61 -9.18
C GLU A 412 23.07 -33.12 -9.04
N ALA A 413 22.74 -32.45 -10.13
CA ALA A 413 22.36 -31.04 -10.13
C ALA A 413 21.11 -30.79 -9.26
N PHE A 414 20.08 -31.63 -9.44
CA PHE A 414 18.88 -31.51 -8.63
C PHE A 414 19.13 -31.82 -7.15
N SER A 415 20.01 -32.80 -6.86
CA SER A 415 20.42 -33.12 -5.48
C SER A 415 21.12 -31.93 -4.79
N TYR A 416 21.99 -31.24 -5.51
CA TYR A 416 22.63 -30.00 -5.02
C TYR A 416 21.59 -28.89 -4.77
N ILE A 417 20.68 -28.63 -5.72
CA ILE A 417 19.61 -27.63 -5.61
C ILE A 417 18.72 -27.93 -4.41
N LYS A 418 18.32 -29.20 -4.24
CA LYS A 418 17.52 -29.66 -3.11
C LYS A 418 18.23 -29.42 -1.76
N ALA A 419 19.53 -29.70 -1.69
CA ALA A 419 20.33 -29.47 -0.48
C ALA A 419 20.47 -27.96 -0.17
N SER A 420 20.58 -27.12 -1.19
CA SER A 420 20.59 -25.66 -1.03
C SER A 420 19.24 -25.13 -0.56
N PHE A 421 18.15 -25.58 -1.14
CA PHE A 421 16.79 -25.23 -0.71
C PHE A 421 16.50 -25.70 0.73
N ALA A 422 17.01 -26.86 1.15
CA ALA A 422 16.89 -27.31 2.54
C ALA A 422 17.55 -26.33 3.54
N ARG A 423 18.65 -25.67 3.16
CA ARG A 423 19.25 -24.60 3.97
C ARG A 423 18.34 -23.38 4.09
N ASP A 424 17.74 -22.94 2.99
CA ASP A 424 16.78 -21.83 3.01
C ASP A 424 15.57 -22.12 3.91
N THR A 425 15.09 -23.37 3.92
CA THR A 425 13.98 -23.78 4.80
C THR A 425 14.39 -23.83 6.27
N GLU A 426 15.63 -24.20 6.57
CA GLU A 426 16.14 -24.18 7.95
C GLU A 426 16.38 -22.75 8.45
N GLU A 427 16.92 -21.86 7.62
CA GLU A 427 17.03 -20.43 7.93
C GLU A 427 15.65 -19.82 8.22
N ARG A 428 14.65 -20.11 7.39
CA ARG A 428 13.26 -19.69 7.63
C ARG A 428 12.77 -20.14 9.01
N LYS A 429 13.02 -21.39 9.37
CA LYS A 429 12.61 -21.95 10.67
C LYS A 429 13.30 -21.23 11.83
N GLN A 430 14.59 -20.95 11.71
CA GLN A 430 15.36 -20.20 12.71
C GLN A 430 14.83 -18.77 12.87
N LEU A 431 14.52 -18.08 11.76
CA LEU A 431 13.90 -16.75 11.80
C LEU A 431 12.56 -16.75 12.54
N ILE A 432 11.71 -17.74 12.28
CA ILE A 432 10.43 -17.90 13.00
C ILE A 432 10.65 -18.11 14.50
N GLN A 433 11.60 -18.95 14.89
CA GLN A 433 11.91 -19.22 16.29
C GLN A 433 12.44 -17.97 17.01
N THR A 434 13.34 -17.22 16.36
CA THR A 434 13.88 -15.96 16.89
C THR A 434 12.78 -14.92 17.05
N ALA A 435 11.93 -14.75 16.05
CA ALA A 435 10.82 -13.80 16.08
C ALA A 435 9.77 -14.16 17.16
N ALA A 436 9.49 -15.45 17.35
CA ALA A 436 8.62 -15.93 18.42
C ALA A 436 9.22 -15.65 19.80
N ALA A 437 10.53 -15.88 19.97
CA ALA A 437 11.22 -15.53 21.22
C ALA A 437 11.18 -14.02 21.49
N TYR A 438 11.33 -13.18 20.47
CA TYR A 438 11.21 -11.72 20.62
C TYR A 438 9.83 -11.31 21.12
N LEU A 439 8.76 -11.92 20.59
CA LEU A 439 7.40 -11.67 21.04
C LEU A 439 7.21 -12.05 22.51
N GLU A 440 7.65 -13.24 22.90
CA GLU A 440 7.55 -13.72 24.29
C GLU A 440 8.35 -12.86 25.27
N ASN A 441 9.55 -12.38 24.86
CA ASN A 441 10.38 -11.49 25.67
C ASN A 441 9.74 -10.09 25.77
N ALA A 442 9.13 -9.57 24.70
CA ALA A 442 8.37 -8.32 24.74
C ALA A 442 7.20 -8.41 25.72
N PHE A 443 6.43 -9.51 25.70
CA PHE A 443 5.38 -9.74 26.69
C PHE A 443 5.91 -9.85 28.10
N ALA A 444 7.05 -10.54 28.32
CA ALA A 444 7.67 -10.65 29.64
C ALA A 444 8.10 -9.27 30.18
N PHE A 445 8.64 -8.42 29.31
CA PHE A 445 8.96 -7.03 29.68
C PHE A 445 7.68 -6.25 30.03
N MET A 446 6.65 -6.31 29.21
CA MET A 446 5.38 -5.62 29.45
C MET A 446 4.71 -6.08 30.76
N GLU A 447 4.71 -7.38 31.03
CA GLU A 447 4.21 -7.94 32.29
C GLU A 447 5.00 -7.43 33.50
N SER A 448 6.34 -7.41 33.41
CA SER A 448 7.20 -6.95 34.50
C SER A 448 7.14 -5.45 34.74
N ALA A 449 6.97 -4.67 33.67
CA ALA A 449 6.93 -3.21 33.73
C ALA A 449 5.55 -2.67 34.14
N PHE A 450 4.48 -3.24 33.62
CA PHE A 450 3.14 -2.65 33.67
C PHE A 450 2.05 -3.59 34.22
N GLY A 451 2.27 -4.91 34.18
CA GLY A 451 1.23 -5.86 34.60
C GLY A 451 -0.01 -5.80 33.71
N GLU A 452 -1.19 -5.94 34.32
CA GLU A 452 -2.49 -5.78 33.64
C GLU A 452 -2.95 -4.31 33.71
N SER A 453 -2.40 -3.48 32.84
CA SER A 453 -2.62 -2.03 32.81
C SER A 453 -3.08 -1.53 31.44
N GLN A 454 -3.37 -0.24 31.33
CA GLN A 454 -3.69 0.42 30.09
C GLN A 454 -2.56 0.29 29.05
N GLU A 455 -1.30 0.28 29.49
CA GLU A 455 -0.14 0.10 28.63
C GLU A 455 -0.15 -1.28 27.95
N MET A 456 -0.56 -2.34 28.67
CA MET A 456 -0.73 -3.68 28.08
C MET A 456 -1.85 -3.70 27.04
N VAL A 457 -2.96 -3.03 27.32
CA VAL A 457 -4.08 -2.87 26.36
C VAL A 457 -3.60 -2.19 25.07
N ILE A 458 -2.85 -1.10 25.21
CA ILE A 458 -2.27 -0.39 24.07
C ILE A 458 -1.35 -1.32 23.26
N PHE A 459 -0.44 -2.04 23.93
CA PHE A 459 0.49 -2.96 23.28
C PHE A 459 -0.24 -4.02 22.43
N ILE A 460 -1.30 -4.64 22.97
CA ILE A 460 -2.08 -5.64 22.24
C ILE A 460 -2.88 -5.02 21.11
N THR A 461 -3.47 -3.85 21.30
CA THR A 461 -4.18 -3.12 20.26
C THR A 461 -3.25 -2.79 19.08
N GLU A 462 -2.01 -2.38 19.37
CA GLU A 462 -1.00 -2.12 18.35
C GLU A 462 -0.57 -3.39 17.61
N LEU A 463 -0.39 -4.51 18.32
CA LEU A 463 -0.12 -5.80 17.67
C LEU A 463 -1.25 -6.21 16.72
N ASN A 464 -2.52 -5.95 17.08
CA ASN A 464 -3.68 -6.22 16.24
C ASN A 464 -3.78 -5.29 15.02
N ALA A 465 -3.46 -4.02 15.20
CA ALA A 465 -3.50 -3.02 14.13
C ALA A 465 -2.38 -3.22 13.10
N ASN A 466 -1.27 -3.83 13.50
CA ASN A 466 -0.11 -4.09 12.64
C ASN A 466 -0.29 -5.41 11.89
N LYS A 467 -0.39 -5.34 10.57
CA LYS A 467 -0.59 -6.49 9.68
C LYS A 467 0.45 -7.60 9.84
N TYR A 468 1.73 -7.24 10.00
CA TYR A 468 2.81 -8.21 10.14
C TYR A 468 2.75 -8.91 11.50
N CYS A 469 2.47 -8.15 12.58
CA CYS A 469 2.28 -8.71 13.91
C CYS A 469 1.05 -9.63 13.97
N ALA A 470 -0.10 -9.16 13.50
CA ALA A 470 -1.33 -9.94 13.49
C ALA A 470 -1.20 -11.22 12.66
N ARG A 471 -0.52 -11.15 11.51
CA ARG A 471 -0.26 -12.32 10.66
C ARG A 471 0.69 -13.31 11.33
N PHE A 472 1.82 -12.84 11.89
CA PHE A 472 2.79 -13.69 12.56
C PHE A 472 2.13 -14.46 13.72
N ILE A 473 1.36 -13.75 14.55
CA ILE A 473 0.66 -14.34 15.70
C ILE A 473 -0.38 -15.37 15.24
N ARG A 474 -1.15 -15.05 14.20
CA ARG A 474 -2.14 -15.99 13.65
C ARG A 474 -1.48 -17.27 13.12
N ASP A 475 -0.35 -17.15 12.43
CA ASP A 475 0.30 -18.27 11.73
C ASP A 475 1.17 -19.12 12.68
N ASN A 476 1.70 -18.55 13.78
CA ASN A 476 2.61 -19.22 14.71
C ASN A 476 2.07 -19.38 16.15
N GLY A 477 1.04 -18.59 16.54
CA GLY A 477 0.45 -18.57 17.87
C GLY A 477 1.30 -17.80 18.88
N SER A 478 0.69 -17.40 20.00
CA SER A 478 1.32 -16.90 21.23
C SER A 478 0.34 -17.06 22.38
N ALA A 479 0.70 -17.87 23.39
CA ALA A 479 -0.17 -18.12 24.54
C ALA A 479 -0.42 -16.85 25.37
N LYS A 480 0.57 -15.97 25.48
CA LYS A 480 0.43 -14.70 26.20
C LYS A 480 -0.49 -13.74 25.47
N TYR A 481 -0.32 -13.61 24.15
CA TYR A 481 -1.22 -12.82 23.34
C TYR A 481 -2.67 -13.31 23.46
N ASP A 482 -2.92 -14.61 23.33
CA ASP A 482 -4.25 -15.19 23.42
C ASP A 482 -4.91 -14.93 24.78
N ARG A 483 -4.13 -14.99 25.86
CA ARG A 483 -4.59 -14.68 27.21
C ARG A 483 -5.08 -13.23 27.31
N TYR A 484 -4.26 -12.29 26.93
CA TYR A 484 -4.58 -10.86 27.06
C TYR A 484 -5.62 -10.39 26.05
N ASN A 485 -5.59 -10.88 24.82
CA ASN A 485 -6.58 -10.55 23.81
C ASN A 485 -7.99 -11.05 24.16
N LYS A 486 -8.10 -12.23 24.78
CA LYS A 486 -9.38 -12.71 25.30
C LYS A 486 -9.93 -11.80 26.40
N SER A 487 -9.08 -11.35 27.32
CA SER A 487 -9.47 -10.41 28.38
C SER A 487 -10.07 -9.14 27.80
N LEU A 488 -9.41 -8.53 26.80
CA LEU A 488 -9.89 -7.33 26.11
C LEU A 488 -11.26 -7.54 25.43
N LEU A 489 -11.46 -8.65 24.75
CA LEU A 489 -12.72 -8.97 24.08
C LEU A 489 -13.87 -9.16 25.09
N PHE A 490 -13.58 -9.66 26.30
CA PHE A 490 -14.59 -9.76 27.36
C PHE A 490 -14.93 -8.39 27.94
N ASP A 491 -13.96 -7.52 28.15
CA ASP A 491 -14.17 -6.18 28.69
C ASP A 491 -14.93 -5.30 27.68
N GLU A 492 -14.59 -5.31 26.40
CA GLU A 492 -15.35 -4.63 25.35
C GLU A 492 -16.80 -5.11 25.25
N LYS A 493 -17.03 -6.42 25.32
CA LYS A 493 -18.41 -6.97 25.32
C LYS A 493 -19.19 -6.52 26.55
N ARG A 494 -18.54 -6.47 27.71
CA ARG A 494 -19.15 -6.01 28.97
C ARG A 494 -19.49 -4.53 28.91
N GLU A 495 -18.57 -3.68 28.41
CA GLU A 495 -18.81 -2.25 28.23
C GLU A 495 -19.93 -1.96 27.23
N ASN A 496 -19.95 -2.66 26.09
CA ASN A 496 -21.03 -2.54 25.11
C ASN A 496 -22.38 -2.95 25.70
N LEU A 497 -22.44 -4.07 26.43
CA LEU A 497 -23.66 -4.51 27.15
C LEU A 497 -24.12 -3.50 28.18
N LEU A 498 -23.21 -2.90 28.97
CA LEU A 498 -23.54 -1.87 29.95
C LEU A 498 -24.04 -0.59 29.29
N ARG A 499 -23.48 -0.19 28.15
CA ARG A 499 -23.97 0.93 27.37
C ARG A 499 -25.37 0.67 26.82
N ASP A 500 -25.59 -0.49 26.20
CA ASP A 500 -26.89 -0.89 25.65
C ASP A 500 -27.96 -0.95 26.74
N ILE A 501 -27.63 -1.41 27.98
CA ILE A 501 -28.50 -1.38 29.14
C ILE A 501 -28.76 0.06 29.59
N GLY A 502 -27.75 0.94 29.57
CA GLY A 502 -27.88 2.35 29.90
C GLY A 502 -28.84 3.07 28.93
N GLU A 503 -28.64 2.90 27.64
CA GLU A 503 -29.51 3.46 26.59
C GLU A 503 -30.95 2.93 26.69
N ALA A 504 -31.14 1.63 26.98
CA ALA A 504 -32.47 1.04 27.18
C ALA A 504 -33.15 1.58 28.41
N SER A 505 -32.41 1.86 29.50
CA SER A 505 -32.97 2.44 30.73
C SER A 505 -33.35 3.92 30.60
N GLU A 506 -32.55 4.70 29.82
CA GLU A 506 -32.89 6.09 29.47
C GLU A 506 -34.13 6.16 28.56
N PHE A 507 -34.25 5.21 27.62
CA PHE A 507 -35.43 5.13 26.75
C PHE A 507 -36.70 4.72 27.54
N ALA A 508 -36.58 3.83 28.51
CA ALA A 508 -37.69 3.47 29.42
C ALA A 508 -38.11 4.64 30.28
N ALA A 509 -37.16 5.43 30.81
CA ALA A 509 -37.47 6.63 31.61
C ALA A 509 -38.05 7.79 30.77
N PHE A 510 -37.93 7.77 29.45
CA PHE A 510 -38.56 8.74 28.56
C PHE A 510 -40.01 8.38 28.21
N LEU A 511 -40.40 7.12 28.40
CA LEU A 511 -41.77 6.62 28.13
C LEU A 511 -42.71 6.68 29.35
N ASP A 512 -42.19 6.90 30.57
CA ASP A 512 -42.94 7.19 31.78
C ASP A 512 -43.10 8.73 31.98
#